data_d7862bcea3d515af689f1a6682b45e2c
#
_entry.id   d7862bcea3d515af689f1a6682b45e2c
#
_cell.length_a   1.000
_cell.length_b   1.000
_cell.length_c   1.000
_cell.angle_alpha   90.00
_cell.angle_beta   90.00
_cell.angle_gamma   90.00
#
_symmetry.space_group_name_H-M   'P 1'
#
loop_
_entity.id
_entity.type
_entity.pdbx_description
1 polymer ?
#
loop_
_entity_poly.entity_id
_entity_poly.type
_entity_poly.pdbx_seq_one_letter_code
_entity_poly.pdbx_strand_id
1 'polypeptide(L)'
;MNKPMQVVDPYAGERLKLSPFHERQAALNLRDAWSSWNGYKFADYYYDEEYEYFCVRNSCATYDICPMQKYIVSGPDAEAMLDRMVTRDVTKLKQDRVTYVCWCTDEGRLIDDGTIFRLAEDRFLLTCGSPSLAWLRKSAFGYNALTIEDVSDTFAALSFQGPTTCEVLKKMGLEGIENLKPFSIAHFPLVGSDDSPLMVSRTGFTGDLGYELWIAPELALTLWD
;
A
#
# COMPACT_ATOMS: atom_id res chain seq x y z
N MET A 1 36.03 -1.28 14.53
CA MET A 1 35.19 -2.03 13.57
C MET A 1 33.85 -2.25 14.22
N ASN A 2 32.85 -1.44 13.85
CA ASN A 2 31.48 -1.66 14.32
C ASN A 2 30.94 -2.92 13.63
N LYS A 3 30.57 -3.93 14.44
CA LYS A 3 29.77 -5.06 13.90
C LYS A 3 28.48 -4.49 13.32
N PRO A 4 28.08 -4.92 12.12
CA PRO A 4 26.77 -4.54 11.60
C PRO A 4 25.73 -4.99 12.62
N MET A 5 24.76 -4.10 12.91
CA MET A 5 23.62 -4.40 13.77
C MET A 5 22.87 -5.57 13.12
N GLN A 6 22.86 -6.72 13.77
CA GLN A 6 22.02 -7.83 13.30
C GLN A 6 20.58 -7.38 13.43
N VAL A 7 19.93 -7.16 12.30
CA VAL A 7 18.47 -7.02 12.25
C VAL A 7 17.91 -8.38 12.64
N VAL A 8 17.37 -8.48 13.86
CA VAL A 8 16.68 -9.69 14.31
C VAL A 8 15.34 -9.68 13.56
N ASP A 9 15.15 -10.65 12.68
CA ASP A 9 13.85 -10.89 12.06
C ASP A 9 12.85 -11.27 13.16
N PRO A 10 11.83 -10.43 13.44
CA PRO A 10 10.86 -10.69 14.49
C PRO A 10 10.01 -11.95 14.21
N TYR A 11 10.05 -12.48 13.01
CA TYR A 11 9.31 -13.66 12.57
C TYR A 11 10.22 -14.89 12.38
N ALA A 12 11.49 -14.84 12.84
CA ALA A 12 12.43 -15.95 12.73
C ALA A 12 11.87 -17.20 13.43
N GLY A 13 11.59 -18.24 12.65
CA GLY A 13 10.99 -19.49 13.12
C GLY A 13 9.46 -19.57 13.03
N GLU A 14 8.76 -18.52 12.61
CA GLU A 14 7.33 -18.55 12.31
C GLU A 14 7.06 -18.97 10.87
N ARG A 15 5.88 -19.59 10.63
CA ARG A 15 5.41 -19.87 9.28
C ARG A 15 4.89 -18.57 8.67
N LEU A 16 5.66 -17.97 7.78
CA LEU A 16 5.28 -16.75 7.08
C LEU A 16 4.05 -16.98 6.19
N LYS A 17 3.19 -15.97 6.12
CA LYS A 17 2.10 -15.89 5.15
C LYS A 17 2.67 -15.76 3.74
N LEU A 18 1.95 -16.30 2.76
CA LEU A 18 2.22 -16.07 1.34
C LEU A 18 1.24 -15.01 0.84
N SER A 19 1.74 -14.05 0.06
CA SER A 19 0.86 -13.06 -0.56
C SER A 19 0.02 -13.72 -1.67
N PRO A 20 -1.09 -13.10 -2.08
CA PRO A 20 -1.88 -13.58 -3.22
C PRO A 20 -1.10 -13.66 -4.54
N PHE A 21 0.02 -12.93 -4.66
CA PHE A 21 0.92 -12.94 -5.83
C PHE A 21 2.08 -13.93 -5.72
N HIS A 22 2.24 -14.61 -4.58
CA HIS A 22 3.44 -15.40 -4.27
C HIS A 22 3.76 -16.45 -5.32
N GLU A 23 2.76 -17.11 -5.91
CA GLU A 23 2.98 -18.14 -6.93
C GLU A 23 3.72 -17.58 -8.15
N ARG A 24 3.34 -16.39 -8.61
CA ARG A 24 3.99 -15.73 -9.76
C ARG A 24 5.36 -15.18 -9.37
N GLN A 25 5.48 -14.63 -8.18
CA GLN A 25 6.75 -14.14 -7.66
C GLN A 25 7.76 -15.27 -7.52
N ALA A 26 7.36 -16.41 -6.95
CA ALA A 26 8.24 -17.56 -6.78
C ALA A 26 8.74 -18.13 -8.12
N ALA A 27 7.89 -18.14 -9.15
CA ALA A 27 8.26 -18.57 -10.50
C ALA A 27 9.30 -17.64 -11.16
N LEU A 28 9.34 -16.36 -10.78
CA LEU A 28 10.24 -15.36 -11.33
C LEU A 28 11.49 -15.13 -10.46
N ASN A 29 11.49 -15.51 -9.20
CA ASN A 29 12.60 -15.26 -8.28
C ASN A 29 13.76 -16.25 -8.51
N LEU A 30 14.64 -15.89 -9.45
CA LEU A 30 15.78 -16.69 -9.86
C LEU A 30 16.88 -16.79 -8.79
N ARG A 31 16.87 -15.91 -7.79
CA ARG A 31 17.87 -15.85 -6.72
C ARG A 31 17.43 -16.51 -5.44
N ASP A 32 16.15 -16.90 -5.34
CA ASP A 32 15.54 -17.39 -4.10
C ASP A 32 15.77 -16.43 -2.91
N ALA A 33 15.80 -15.12 -3.22
CA ALA A 33 16.05 -14.05 -2.27
C ALA A 33 14.72 -13.65 -1.61
N TRP A 34 14.56 -14.04 -0.35
CA TRP A 34 13.36 -13.82 0.41
C TRP A 34 13.68 -13.32 1.83
N SER A 35 12.87 -12.37 2.28
CA SER A 35 12.85 -11.90 3.66
C SER A 35 11.42 -11.98 4.23
N SER A 36 11.21 -11.37 5.39
CA SER A 36 9.89 -11.21 5.99
C SER A 36 9.53 -9.73 6.11
N TRP A 37 8.27 -9.42 5.82
CA TRP A 37 7.68 -8.11 6.09
C TRP A 37 6.26 -8.29 6.64
N ASN A 38 6.03 -7.83 7.88
CA ASN A 38 4.74 -7.95 8.59
C ASN A 38 4.14 -9.38 8.56
N GLY A 39 5.01 -10.39 8.73
CA GLY A 39 4.59 -11.79 8.74
C GLY A 39 4.39 -12.43 7.37
N TYR A 40 4.63 -11.70 6.28
CA TYR A 40 4.63 -12.25 4.93
C TYR A 40 6.02 -12.64 4.47
N LYS A 41 6.12 -13.71 3.66
CA LYS A 41 7.30 -14.00 2.87
C LYS A 41 7.36 -13.01 1.71
N PHE A 42 8.41 -12.19 1.69
CA PHE A 42 8.57 -11.06 0.77
C PHE A 42 9.80 -11.26 -0.11
N ALA A 43 9.68 -11.04 -1.41
CA ALA A 43 10.81 -11.11 -2.33
C ALA A 43 11.65 -9.84 -2.22
N ASP A 44 12.93 -9.97 -1.87
CA ASP A 44 13.86 -8.84 -1.78
C ASP A 44 14.20 -8.33 -3.18
N TYR A 45 14.54 -9.24 -4.07
CA TYR A 45 14.76 -9.00 -5.51
C TYR A 45 14.61 -10.33 -6.26
N TYR A 46 14.43 -10.28 -7.58
CA TYR A 46 14.21 -11.44 -8.42
C TYR A 46 15.45 -11.92 -9.16
N TYR A 47 16.26 -10.98 -9.63
CA TYR A 47 17.45 -11.26 -10.44
C TYR A 47 18.67 -10.51 -9.96
N ASP A 48 18.63 -9.18 -9.95
CA ASP A 48 19.75 -8.30 -9.61
C ASP A 48 19.21 -6.93 -9.17
N GLU A 49 19.64 -6.46 -8.01
CA GLU A 49 19.14 -5.22 -7.39
C GLU A 49 19.39 -3.98 -8.26
N GLU A 50 20.57 -3.87 -8.87
CA GLU A 50 20.93 -2.74 -9.71
C GLU A 50 20.12 -2.74 -11.00
N TYR A 51 19.96 -3.92 -11.63
CA TYR A 51 19.14 -4.07 -12.82
C TYR A 51 17.68 -3.70 -12.54
N GLU A 52 17.09 -4.20 -11.45
CA GLU A 52 15.72 -3.89 -11.06
C GLU A 52 15.53 -2.42 -10.71
N TYR A 53 16.50 -1.78 -10.05
CA TYR A 53 16.53 -0.34 -9.85
C TYR A 53 16.45 0.43 -11.18
N PHE A 54 17.26 0.05 -12.17
CA PHE A 54 17.23 0.70 -13.48
C PHE A 54 15.96 0.40 -14.26
N CYS A 55 15.29 -0.74 -14.03
CA CYS A 55 13.96 -0.99 -14.59
C CYS A 55 12.95 0.07 -14.10
N VAL A 56 12.95 0.39 -12.82
CA VAL A 56 12.08 1.45 -12.26
C VAL A 56 12.40 2.82 -12.87
N ARG A 57 13.67 3.13 -13.13
CA ARG A 57 14.08 4.46 -13.65
C ARG A 57 13.85 4.62 -15.15
N ASN A 58 13.98 3.56 -15.93
CA ASN A 58 13.97 3.64 -17.40
C ASN A 58 12.78 2.93 -18.06
N SER A 59 12.04 2.12 -17.30
CA SER A 59 10.91 1.34 -17.78
C SER A 59 9.79 1.31 -16.73
N CYS A 60 9.49 0.14 -16.18
CA CYS A 60 8.62 -0.02 -15.02
C CYS A 60 8.91 -1.34 -14.31
N ALA A 61 8.54 -1.39 -13.04
CA ALA A 61 8.56 -2.61 -12.23
C ALA A 61 7.37 -2.65 -11.27
N THR A 62 7.02 -3.86 -10.82
CA THR A 62 5.99 -4.08 -9.80
C THR A 62 6.63 -4.51 -8.48
N TYR A 63 6.06 -4.00 -7.39
CA TYR A 63 6.37 -4.43 -6.03
C TYR A 63 5.10 -4.96 -5.38
N ASP A 64 5.21 -6.07 -4.69
CA ASP A 64 4.13 -6.57 -3.86
C ASP A 64 4.05 -5.75 -2.57
N ILE A 65 2.96 -5.02 -2.39
CA ILE A 65 2.70 -4.23 -1.18
C ILE A 65 1.56 -4.84 -0.33
N CYS A 66 1.22 -6.13 -0.54
CA CYS A 66 0.30 -6.84 0.34
C CYS A 66 0.73 -6.83 1.81
N PRO A 67 2.05 -6.89 2.14
CA PRO A 67 2.48 -6.83 3.53
C PRO A 67 2.22 -5.50 4.26
N MET A 68 1.94 -4.40 3.53
CA MET A 68 1.57 -3.14 4.18
C MET A 68 0.34 -3.32 5.06
N GLN A 69 0.31 -2.63 6.20
CA GLN A 69 -0.86 -2.58 7.06
C GLN A 69 -1.93 -1.66 6.46
N LYS A 70 -3.17 -2.06 6.56
CA LYS A 70 -4.33 -1.36 5.99
C LYS A 70 -5.46 -1.30 7.01
N TYR A 71 -5.93 -0.10 7.31
CA TYR A 71 -6.98 0.11 8.30
C TYR A 71 -8.09 0.95 7.70
N ILE A 72 -9.33 0.46 7.77
CA ILE A 72 -10.49 1.29 7.52
C ILE A 72 -10.85 2.02 8.82
N VAL A 73 -10.90 3.33 8.74
CA VAL A 73 -11.40 4.22 9.77
C VAL A 73 -12.67 4.86 9.25
N SER A 74 -13.81 4.62 9.89
CA SER A 74 -15.09 5.10 9.37
C SER A 74 -16.04 5.56 10.49
N GLY A 75 -16.94 6.45 10.12
CA GLY A 75 -17.94 7.05 10.98
C GLY A 75 -17.76 8.56 11.17
N PRO A 76 -18.75 9.23 11.76
CA PRO A 76 -18.77 10.70 11.90
C PRO A 76 -17.55 11.32 12.57
N ASP A 77 -16.89 10.60 13.48
CA ASP A 77 -15.70 11.08 14.18
C ASP A 77 -14.38 10.71 13.48
N ALA A 78 -14.43 9.98 12.35
CA ALA A 78 -13.23 9.44 11.70
C ALA A 78 -12.29 10.55 11.19
N GLU A 79 -12.82 11.57 10.51
CA GLU A 79 -12.03 12.69 10.02
C GLU A 79 -11.34 13.45 11.17
N ALA A 80 -12.07 13.78 12.22
CA ALA A 80 -11.54 14.54 13.36
C ALA A 80 -10.46 13.74 14.12
N MET A 81 -10.65 12.41 14.26
CA MET A 81 -9.66 11.55 14.90
C MET A 81 -8.38 11.47 14.06
N LEU A 82 -8.49 11.26 12.76
CA LEU A 82 -7.35 11.19 11.86
C LEU A 82 -6.62 12.54 11.79
N ASP A 83 -7.35 13.67 11.67
CA ASP A 83 -6.77 15.01 11.65
C ASP A 83 -5.95 15.32 12.90
N ARG A 84 -6.46 14.91 14.07
CA ARG A 84 -5.72 15.04 15.33
C ARG A 84 -4.47 14.16 15.40
N MET A 85 -4.51 12.98 14.78
CA MET A 85 -3.43 11.98 14.91
C MET A 85 -2.23 12.28 14.01
N VAL A 86 -2.47 12.85 12.81
CA VAL A 86 -1.43 13.00 11.79
C VAL A 86 -0.96 14.45 11.64
N THR A 87 0.18 14.62 10.96
CA THR A 87 0.80 15.94 10.76
C THR A 87 0.22 16.75 9.59
N ARG A 88 -0.79 16.21 8.90
CA ARG A 88 -1.48 16.85 7.78
C ARG A 88 -2.90 17.21 8.18
N ASP A 89 -3.41 18.28 7.58
CA ASP A 89 -4.81 18.69 7.67
C ASP A 89 -5.70 17.76 6.82
N VAL A 90 -6.30 16.77 7.48
CA VAL A 90 -7.17 15.76 6.83
C VAL A 90 -8.50 16.37 6.40
N THR A 91 -8.95 17.45 7.01
CA THR A 91 -10.20 18.13 6.67
C THR A 91 -10.18 18.71 5.24
N LYS A 92 -9.00 18.95 4.67
CA LYS A 92 -8.83 19.39 3.28
C LYS A 92 -8.76 18.25 2.26
N LEU A 93 -8.69 16.99 2.73
CA LEU A 93 -8.65 15.83 1.86
C LEU A 93 -10.04 15.60 1.27
N LYS A 94 -10.19 15.74 -0.04
CA LYS A 94 -11.45 15.50 -0.75
C LYS A 94 -11.64 14.01 -1.01
N GLN A 95 -12.86 13.59 -1.25
CA GLN A 95 -13.18 12.24 -1.70
C GLN A 95 -12.38 11.90 -2.99
N ASP A 96 -12.04 10.64 -3.14
CA ASP A 96 -11.20 10.07 -4.21
C ASP A 96 -9.79 10.70 -4.29
N ARG A 97 -9.31 11.22 -3.16
CA ARG A 97 -7.95 11.74 -3.00
C ARG A 97 -7.18 10.96 -1.95
N VAL A 98 -5.85 11.01 -2.12
CA VAL A 98 -4.88 10.44 -1.19
C VAL A 98 -4.03 11.57 -0.61
N THR A 99 -3.56 11.42 0.61
CA THR A 99 -2.54 12.29 1.20
C THR A 99 -1.48 11.46 1.92
N TYR A 100 -0.21 11.83 1.75
CA TYR A 100 0.89 11.29 2.55
C TYR A 100 0.87 11.98 3.92
N VAL A 101 1.04 11.18 4.96
CA VAL A 101 0.96 11.62 6.36
C VAL A 101 2.07 10.98 7.20
N CYS A 102 2.41 11.65 8.31
CA CYS A 102 3.22 11.09 9.38
C CYS A 102 2.46 11.22 10.69
N TRP A 103 2.76 10.38 11.66
CA TRP A 103 2.30 10.55 13.03
C TRP A 103 3.44 10.38 14.03
N CYS A 104 3.34 11.12 15.12
CA CYS A 104 4.42 11.27 16.06
C CYS A 104 3.93 11.02 17.49
N THR A 105 4.87 10.80 18.41
CA THR A 105 4.62 10.85 19.85
C THR A 105 4.34 12.30 20.29
N ASP A 106 3.88 12.46 21.52
CA ASP A 106 3.64 13.81 22.12
C ASP A 106 4.94 14.63 22.22
N GLU A 107 6.12 13.97 22.21
CA GLU A 107 7.44 14.63 22.17
C GLU A 107 7.91 14.95 20.74
N GLY A 108 7.09 14.69 19.72
CA GLY A 108 7.40 14.98 18.32
C GLY A 108 8.32 13.94 17.65
N ARG A 109 8.49 12.75 18.22
CA ARG A 109 9.25 11.67 17.60
C ARG A 109 8.37 10.93 16.60
N LEU A 110 8.88 10.72 15.39
CA LEU A 110 8.20 9.94 14.35
C LEU A 110 7.93 8.52 14.86
N ILE A 111 6.68 8.09 14.77
CA ILE A 111 6.25 6.71 15.01
C ILE A 111 6.24 5.94 13.71
N ASP A 112 5.53 6.45 12.70
CA ASP A 112 5.44 5.88 11.37
C ASP A 112 4.91 6.92 10.38
N ASP A 113 4.90 6.56 9.12
CA ASP A 113 4.32 7.32 8.02
C ASP A 113 3.42 6.44 7.15
N GLY A 114 2.67 7.06 6.27
CA GLY A 114 1.75 6.33 5.42
C GLY A 114 0.90 7.19 4.53
N THR A 115 -0.17 6.62 4.02
CA THR A 115 -1.12 7.34 3.17
C THR A 115 -2.55 7.18 3.69
N ILE A 116 -3.30 8.27 3.63
CA ILE A 116 -4.75 8.27 3.90
C ILE A 116 -5.47 8.47 2.57
N PHE A 117 -6.33 7.52 2.22
CA PHE A 117 -7.26 7.57 1.11
C PHE A 117 -8.63 7.98 1.65
N ARG A 118 -9.27 9.01 1.11
CA ARG A 118 -10.66 9.31 1.43
C ARG A 118 -11.57 8.60 0.45
N LEU A 119 -12.18 7.49 0.87
CA LEU A 119 -13.02 6.63 0.04
C LEU A 119 -14.47 7.13 -0.02
N ALA A 120 -14.95 7.78 1.04
CA ALA A 120 -16.26 8.40 1.14
C ALA A 120 -16.20 9.58 2.13
N GLU A 121 -17.34 10.24 2.38
CA GLU A 121 -17.43 11.39 3.29
C GLU A 121 -16.83 11.10 4.68
N ASP A 122 -17.15 9.93 5.23
CA ASP A 122 -16.76 9.49 6.57
C ASP A 122 -16.02 8.13 6.57
N ARG A 123 -15.39 7.76 5.44
CA ARG A 123 -14.69 6.50 5.29
C ARG A 123 -13.30 6.70 4.71
N PHE A 124 -12.29 6.28 5.46
CA PHE A 124 -10.88 6.44 5.13
C PHE A 124 -10.16 5.09 5.16
N LEU A 125 -9.22 4.90 4.22
CA LEU A 125 -8.26 3.82 4.28
C LEU A 125 -6.90 4.42 4.66
N LEU A 126 -6.35 4.03 5.80
CA LEU A 126 -4.98 4.34 6.21
C LEU A 126 -4.09 3.15 5.86
N THR A 127 -2.98 3.41 5.16
CA THR A 127 -1.95 2.40 4.88
C THR A 127 -0.62 2.81 5.48
N CYS A 128 0.14 1.86 6.00
CA CYS A 128 1.46 2.13 6.60
C CYS A 128 2.38 0.91 6.55
N GLY A 129 3.66 1.16 6.82
CA GLY A 129 4.71 0.13 6.75
C GLY A 129 4.73 -0.82 7.93
N SER A 130 4.28 -0.38 9.11
CA SER A 130 4.34 -1.16 10.37
C SER A 130 2.98 -1.28 11.04
N PRO A 131 2.76 -2.30 11.90
CA PRO A 131 1.50 -2.47 12.62
C PRO A 131 1.17 -1.28 13.54
N SER A 132 0.14 -0.53 13.22
CA SER A 132 -0.26 0.71 13.92
C SER A 132 -1.63 0.64 14.59
N LEU A 133 -2.31 -0.53 14.62
CA LEU A 133 -3.66 -0.66 15.18
C LEU A 133 -3.76 -0.20 16.65
N ALA A 134 -2.76 -0.52 17.47
CA ALA A 134 -2.73 -0.11 18.87
C ALA A 134 -2.65 1.42 19.01
N TRP A 135 -1.88 2.09 18.16
CA TRP A 135 -1.77 3.55 18.13
C TRP A 135 -3.07 4.20 17.64
N LEU A 136 -3.68 3.65 16.60
CA LEU A 136 -4.99 4.09 16.12
C LEU A 136 -6.06 4.03 17.21
N ARG A 137 -6.14 2.90 17.92
CA ARG A 137 -7.07 2.72 19.05
C ARG A 137 -6.81 3.69 20.21
N LYS A 138 -5.55 3.95 20.53
CA LYS A 138 -5.15 4.97 21.50
C LYS A 138 -5.57 6.37 21.06
N SER A 139 -5.36 6.70 19.80
CA SER A 139 -5.72 8.00 19.22
C SER A 139 -7.23 8.22 19.15
N ALA A 140 -8.00 7.14 19.05
CA ALA A 140 -9.46 7.16 19.04
C ALA A 140 -10.07 7.42 20.44
N PHE A 141 -9.26 7.48 21.49
CA PHE A 141 -9.79 7.74 22.84
C PHE A 141 -10.47 9.12 22.91
N GLY A 142 -11.72 9.12 23.37
CA GLY A 142 -12.57 10.32 23.44
C GLY A 142 -13.48 10.53 22.22
N TYR A 143 -13.35 9.74 21.17
CA TYR A 143 -14.28 9.68 20.05
C TYR A 143 -15.22 8.49 20.21
N ASN A 144 -16.53 8.65 19.95
CA ASN A 144 -17.53 7.62 20.21
C ASN A 144 -18.26 7.13 18.97
N ALA A 145 -18.16 7.87 17.86
CA ALA A 145 -18.87 7.59 16.62
C ALA A 145 -17.91 7.24 15.48
N LEU A 146 -16.99 6.29 15.72
CA LEU A 146 -16.11 5.73 14.69
C LEU A 146 -15.84 4.25 14.91
N THR A 147 -15.44 3.58 13.83
CA THR A 147 -14.90 2.21 13.85
C THR A 147 -13.51 2.19 13.24
N ILE A 148 -12.67 1.27 13.71
CA ILE A 148 -11.33 1.00 13.16
C ILE A 148 -11.25 -0.49 12.90
N GLU A 149 -11.12 -0.86 11.63
CA GLU A 149 -11.05 -2.24 11.17
C GLU A 149 -9.68 -2.49 10.53
N ASP A 150 -9.02 -3.58 10.95
CA ASP A 150 -7.83 -4.08 10.25
C ASP A 150 -8.29 -4.87 9.01
N VAL A 151 -7.97 -4.34 7.84
CA VAL A 151 -8.32 -4.92 6.54
C VAL A 151 -7.06 -5.31 5.76
N SER A 152 -5.94 -5.52 6.45
CA SER A 152 -4.64 -5.78 5.82
C SER A 152 -4.68 -7.00 4.90
N ASP A 153 -5.38 -8.05 5.30
CA ASP A 153 -5.48 -9.29 4.54
C ASP A 153 -6.64 -9.30 3.51
N THR A 154 -7.42 -8.22 3.40
CA THR A 154 -8.58 -8.14 2.48
C THR A 154 -8.27 -7.50 1.13
N PHE A 155 -7.03 -7.03 0.95
CA PHE A 155 -6.56 -6.45 -0.30
C PHE A 155 -5.30 -7.15 -0.79
N ALA A 156 -5.30 -7.55 -2.06
CA ALA A 156 -4.08 -7.73 -2.82
C ALA A 156 -3.68 -6.37 -3.41
N ALA A 157 -2.41 -6.00 -3.29
CA ALA A 157 -1.96 -4.70 -3.75
C ALA A 157 -0.56 -4.77 -4.39
N LEU A 158 -0.42 -4.14 -5.55
CA LEU A 158 0.85 -3.96 -6.27
C LEU A 158 1.18 -2.48 -6.35
N SER A 159 2.42 -2.12 -6.05
CA SER A 159 3.00 -0.83 -6.41
C SER A 159 3.65 -0.97 -7.78
N PHE A 160 3.14 -0.27 -8.79
CA PHE A 160 3.61 -0.33 -10.17
C PHE A 160 4.25 0.99 -10.55
N GLN A 161 5.57 1.00 -10.67
CA GLN A 161 6.40 2.21 -10.68
C GLN A 161 7.32 2.26 -11.89
N GLY A 162 7.52 3.46 -12.45
CA GLY A 162 8.43 3.76 -13.55
C GLY A 162 7.77 4.53 -14.69
N PRO A 163 8.56 5.16 -15.58
CA PRO A 163 8.06 6.10 -16.61
C PRO A 163 7.11 5.47 -17.63
N THR A 164 7.14 4.15 -17.84
CA THR A 164 6.29 3.48 -18.84
C THR A 164 5.01 2.88 -18.25
N THR A 165 4.78 3.00 -16.94
CA THR A 165 3.62 2.40 -16.26
C THR A 165 2.28 2.81 -16.86
N CYS A 166 2.11 4.08 -17.20
CA CYS A 166 0.88 4.57 -17.80
C CYS A 166 0.54 3.85 -19.12
N GLU A 167 1.55 3.63 -19.97
CA GLU A 167 1.35 2.96 -21.26
C GLU A 167 1.03 1.46 -21.07
N VAL A 168 1.58 0.81 -20.06
CA VAL A 168 1.23 -0.57 -19.72
C VAL A 168 -0.22 -0.64 -19.23
N LEU A 169 -0.63 0.22 -18.29
CA LEU A 169 -2.00 0.24 -17.78
C LEU A 169 -3.03 0.54 -18.87
N LYS A 170 -2.72 1.40 -19.84
CA LYS A 170 -3.56 1.61 -21.03
C LYS A 170 -3.70 0.34 -21.87
N LYS A 171 -2.61 -0.41 -22.07
CA LYS A 171 -2.64 -1.69 -22.78
C LYS A 171 -3.43 -2.78 -22.05
N MET A 172 -3.49 -2.70 -20.72
CA MET A 172 -4.38 -3.54 -19.89
C MET A 172 -5.86 -3.14 -20.00
N GLY A 173 -6.19 -2.06 -20.71
CA GLY A 173 -7.55 -1.60 -20.90
C GLY A 173 -8.06 -0.60 -19.86
N LEU A 174 -7.19 0.00 -19.06
CA LEU A 174 -7.58 1.05 -18.11
C LEU A 174 -7.71 2.38 -18.86
N GLU A 175 -8.84 2.55 -19.54
CA GLU A 175 -9.11 3.76 -20.33
C GLU A 175 -9.19 5.01 -19.46
N GLY A 176 -8.48 6.07 -19.85
CA GLY A 176 -8.45 7.34 -19.13
C GLY A 176 -7.46 7.40 -17.96
N ILE A 177 -6.67 6.34 -17.73
CA ILE A 177 -5.66 6.32 -16.65
C ILE A 177 -4.65 7.45 -16.77
N GLU A 178 -4.35 7.92 -17.98
CA GLU A 178 -3.45 9.04 -18.25
C GLU A 178 -3.95 10.37 -17.67
N ASN A 179 -5.27 10.48 -17.43
CA ASN A 179 -5.91 11.66 -16.86
C ASN A 179 -5.93 11.64 -15.33
N LEU A 180 -5.61 10.49 -14.71
CA LEU A 180 -5.58 10.37 -13.25
C LEU A 180 -4.50 11.27 -12.68
N LYS A 181 -4.89 12.22 -11.83
CA LYS A 181 -3.97 13.21 -11.23
C LYS A 181 -3.14 12.57 -10.10
N PRO A 182 -1.93 13.09 -9.81
CA PRO A 182 -1.18 12.66 -8.64
C PRO A 182 -2.02 12.73 -7.36
N PHE A 183 -1.89 11.71 -6.51
CA PHE A 183 -2.66 11.56 -5.27
C PHE A 183 -4.18 11.54 -5.49
N SER A 184 -4.63 10.94 -6.60
CA SER A 184 -6.05 10.66 -6.86
C SER A 184 -6.28 9.16 -6.96
N ILE A 185 -7.54 8.77 -6.74
CA ILE A 185 -8.05 7.41 -6.85
C ILE A 185 -8.98 7.36 -8.06
N ALA A 186 -8.98 6.26 -8.78
CA ALA A 186 -9.99 5.90 -9.76
C ALA A 186 -10.29 4.39 -9.68
N HIS A 187 -11.45 4.00 -10.18
CA HIS A 187 -11.86 2.60 -10.22
C HIS A 187 -12.05 2.18 -11.67
N PHE A 188 -11.52 1.02 -12.01
CA PHE A 188 -11.55 0.48 -13.36
C PHE A 188 -12.17 -0.93 -13.34
N PRO A 189 -12.93 -1.31 -14.37
CA PRO A 189 -13.33 -2.70 -14.53
C PRO A 189 -12.07 -3.56 -14.77
N LEU A 190 -12.04 -4.73 -14.15
CA LEU A 190 -11.04 -5.76 -14.47
C LEU A 190 -11.80 -6.95 -15.05
N VAL A 191 -11.27 -7.59 -16.08
CA VAL A 191 -11.90 -8.77 -16.72
C VAL A 191 -12.12 -9.86 -15.68
N GLY A 192 -13.37 -10.30 -15.53
CA GLY A 192 -13.76 -11.31 -14.54
C GLY A 192 -14.10 -10.76 -13.15
N SER A 193 -14.20 -9.45 -12.98
CA SER A 193 -14.51 -8.79 -11.70
C SER A 193 -15.74 -7.88 -11.77
N ASP A 194 -16.87 -8.41 -12.19
CA ASP A 194 -18.11 -7.61 -12.36
C ASP A 194 -18.52 -6.86 -11.07
N ASP A 195 -18.24 -7.44 -9.90
CA ASP A 195 -18.62 -6.90 -8.59
C ASP A 195 -17.44 -6.29 -7.78
N SER A 196 -16.20 -6.36 -8.27
CA SER A 196 -15.02 -5.91 -7.54
C SER A 196 -14.07 -5.12 -8.44
N PRO A 197 -14.30 -3.81 -8.63
CA PRO A 197 -13.48 -3.00 -9.50
C PRO A 197 -12.04 -2.89 -8.96
N LEU A 198 -11.09 -2.81 -9.89
CA LEU A 198 -9.70 -2.47 -9.58
C LEU A 198 -9.64 -1.01 -9.12
N MET A 199 -9.30 -0.77 -7.87
CA MET A 199 -8.98 0.56 -7.38
C MET A 199 -7.53 0.89 -7.74
N VAL A 200 -7.32 2.04 -8.37
CA VAL A 200 -6.00 2.54 -8.75
C VAL A 200 -5.77 3.89 -8.08
N SER A 201 -4.68 4.03 -7.36
CA SER A 201 -4.19 5.32 -6.89
C SER A 201 -2.95 5.74 -7.66
N ARG A 202 -2.84 7.03 -8.00
CA ARG A 202 -1.60 7.58 -8.56
C ARG A 202 -0.69 8.02 -7.45
N THR A 203 -0.11 7.03 -6.79
CA THR A 203 0.79 7.12 -5.64
C THR A 203 2.01 6.23 -5.84
N GLY A 204 3.05 6.44 -5.06
CA GLY A 204 4.28 5.66 -5.05
C GLY A 204 5.35 6.35 -4.21
N PHE A 205 6.44 5.64 -3.95
CA PHE A 205 7.56 6.12 -3.13
C PHE A 205 8.89 6.20 -3.90
N THR A 206 8.88 5.90 -5.21
CA THR A 206 10.10 5.85 -6.04
C THR A 206 10.56 7.21 -6.55
N GLY A 207 9.70 8.21 -6.50
CA GLY A 207 9.93 9.54 -7.09
C GLY A 207 9.67 9.60 -8.59
N ASP A 208 9.45 8.46 -9.25
CA ASP A 208 9.03 8.36 -10.65
C ASP A 208 7.51 8.31 -10.78
N LEU A 209 7.01 8.30 -12.02
CA LEU A 209 5.61 8.01 -12.31
C LEU A 209 5.26 6.65 -11.74
N GLY A 210 4.17 6.57 -11.00
CA GLY A 210 3.74 5.32 -10.42
C GLY A 210 2.27 5.29 -10.06
N TYR A 211 1.79 4.07 -9.93
CA TYR A 211 0.43 3.75 -9.53
C TYR A 211 0.46 2.61 -8.51
N GLU A 212 -0.53 2.58 -7.63
CA GLU A 212 -0.79 1.42 -6.78
C GLU A 212 -2.13 0.82 -7.17
N LEU A 213 -2.13 -0.49 -7.33
CA LEU A 213 -3.25 -1.29 -7.84
C LEU A 213 -3.80 -2.13 -6.69
N TRP A 214 -5.08 -1.97 -6.38
CA TRP A 214 -5.73 -2.56 -5.21
C TRP A 214 -6.93 -3.39 -5.66
N ILE A 215 -6.94 -4.68 -5.31
CA ILE A 215 -7.99 -5.63 -5.73
C ILE A 215 -8.30 -6.63 -4.61
N ALA A 216 -9.42 -7.32 -4.70
CA ALA A 216 -9.73 -8.46 -3.85
C ALA A 216 -8.67 -9.57 -4.03
N PRO A 217 -8.21 -10.25 -2.96
CA PRO A 217 -7.12 -11.22 -3.04
C PRO A 217 -7.35 -12.35 -4.02
N GLU A 218 -8.58 -12.80 -4.20
CA GLU A 218 -8.97 -13.85 -5.15
C GLU A 218 -8.77 -13.46 -6.61
N LEU A 219 -8.67 -12.18 -6.93
CA LEU A 219 -8.44 -11.65 -8.26
C LEU A 219 -6.97 -11.27 -8.53
N ALA A 220 -6.09 -11.51 -7.55
CA ALA A 220 -4.69 -11.10 -7.65
C ALA A 220 -3.98 -11.69 -8.87
N LEU A 221 -4.15 -12.99 -9.14
CA LEU A 221 -3.52 -13.63 -10.29
C LEU A 221 -4.12 -13.15 -11.62
N THR A 222 -5.40 -12.82 -11.66
CA THR A 222 -6.03 -12.20 -12.84
C THR A 222 -5.42 -10.82 -13.12
N LEU A 223 -5.12 -10.04 -12.07
CA LEU A 223 -4.43 -8.76 -12.21
C LEU A 223 -2.98 -8.93 -12.69
N TRP A 224 -2.30 -9.97 -12.21
CA TRP A 224 -0.90 -10.21 -12.57
C TRP A 224 -0.72 -10.67 -14.02
N ASP A 225 -1.56 -11.62 -14.51
CA ASP A 225 -1.47 -12.27 -15.81
C ASP A 225 -2.01 -11.38 -16.95
#